data_135603d5e1246404b6fefd6a5d9d68cc
#
_entry.id   135603d5e1246404b6fefd6a5d9d68cc
#
_cell.length_a   1.000
_cell.length_b   1.000
_cell.length_c   1.000
_cell.angle_alpha   90.00
_cell.angle_beta   90.00
_cell.angle_gamma   90.00
#
_symmetry.space_group_name_H-M   'P 1'
#
loop_
_entity.id
_entity.type
_entity.pdbx_description
1 polymer ?
#
loop_
_entity_poly.entity_id
_entity_poly.type
_entity_poly.pdbx_seq_one_letter_code
_entity_poly.pdbx_strand_id
1 'polypeptide(L)'
;MNLKYKSFIKKLIFLLVFINFSLYTDELPELGSSFDSILNAADEKKIKFQIMQQVYSSNSVINDPEINDYLSGFGKELVEKGTSEKPNINFFIVNDSSINAFAMLGNVIGVHTGLIFAANTESELGSVLSHEIAHITQKHLLRLFDSQARNIYKSYLALAIAVLAARTNPQLASGAITAASASQTQNILDYTRSNEQEADRIGLKVLEKAGYDPRGFIDFFSTLQKFNNFSSGAAPAFLRTHPVTLERISEIEDRLQDYKYLQKQNKPEFYFIKAKLRAFIGDYSNISNEFISEIETKRYINISSSYLGLVYSFLRKNKISEARKYFDKLILMKVKSPMIIELNANLLIKEKKYEQAFEVYKKGINDYPLYRAFIFGIANLIIEAKKPDKAIEFLKSYLSFYSDDPVFYELIAKAYSQKEDFQLEHENLADAYYFRYDLRNAIAQMDLAVKINSDNFYHQSRIEHRLKQLKREDDLMNNR
;
A
#
# COMPACT_ATOMS: atom_id res chain seq x y z
N MET A 1 -47.07 -59.20 -2.19
CA MET A 1 -46.50 -57.82 -2.27
C MET A 1 -46.00 -57.61 -3.70
N ASN A 2 -46.69 -56.76 -4.47
CA ASN A 2 -46.68 -56.71 -5.93
C ASN A 2 -45.33 -56.35 -6.58
N LEU A 3 -44.97 -57.13 -7.62
CA LEU A 3 -43.77 -56.89 -8.46
C LEU A 3 -43.69 -55.45 -9.00
N LYS A 4 -44.79 -54.75 -9.18
CA LYS A 4 -44.81 -53.33 -9.62
C LYS A 4 -44.27 -52.38 -8.60
N TYR A 5 -44.36 -52.70 -7.29
CA TYR A 5 -43.80 -51.83 -6.23
C TYR A 5 -42.29 -51.96 -6.11
N LYS A 6 -41.71 -53.13 -6.37
CA LYS A 6 -40.24 -53.31 -6.37
C LYS A 6 -39.58 -52.60 -7.56
N SER A 7 -40.26 -52.52 -8.70
CA SER A 7 -39.74 -51.76 -9.88
C SER A 7 -39.80 -50.25 -9.67
N PHE A 8 -40.81 -49.75 -9.00
CA PHE A 8 -40.96 -48.33 -8.69
C PHE A 8 -39.92 -47.87 -7.66
N ILE A 9 -39.67 -48.63 -6.61
CA ILE A 9 -38.64 -48.37 -5.61
C ILE A 9 -37.24 -48.41 -6.22
N LYS A 10 -36.95 -49.35 -7.12
CA LYS A 10 -35.65 -49.38 -7.82
C LYS A 10 -35.45 -48.18 -8.74
N LYS A 11 -36.49 -47.69 -9.42
CA LYS A 11 -36.40 -46.47 -10.24
C LYS A 11 -36.30 -45.22 -9.39
N LEU A 12 -36.94 -45.17 -8.22
CA LEU A 12 -36.85 -44.07 -7.28
C LEU A 12 -35.46 -43.99 -6.60
N ILE A 13 -34.85 -45.15 -6.25
CA ILE A 13 -33.48 -45.23 -5.71
C ILE A 13 -32.47 -44.85 -6.79
N PHE A 14 -32.69 -45.23 -8.06
CA PHE A 14 -31.83 -44.84 -9.18
C PHE A 14 -31.91 -43.33 -9.46
N LEU A 15 -33.07 -42.69 -9.28
CA LEU A 15 -33.26 -41.26 -9.43
C LEU A 15 -32.64 -40.47 -8.27
N LEU A 16 -32.66 -41.01 -7.04
CA LEU A 16 -32.06 -40.39 -5.85
C LEU A 16 -30.52 -40.44 -5.84
N VAL A 17 -29.91 -41.40 -6.54
CA VAL A 17 -28.44 -41.47 -6.64
C VAL A 17 -27.88 -40.43 -7.63
N PHE A 18 -28.71 -39.90 -8.57
CA PHE A 18 -28.28 -38.86 -9.49
C PHE A 18 -28.49 -37.41 -9.02
N ILE A 19 -29.14 -37.19 -7.87
CA ILE A 19 -29.45 -35.81 -7.38
C ILE A 19 -28.39 -35.28 -6.43
N ASN A 20 -27.38 -36.05 -6.03
CA ASN A 20 -26.34 -35.60 -5.08
C ASN A 20 -24.93 -35.48 -5.69
N PHE A 21 -24.81 -35.19 -6.98
CA PHE A 21 -23.59 -34.60 -7.52
C PHE A 21 -23.78 -33.08 -7.69
N SER A 22 -23.86 -32.36 -6.58
CA SER A 22 -23.36 -31.01 -6.52
C SER A 22 -21.88 -31.13 -6.77
N LEU A 23 -21.44 -30.82 -7.97
CA LEU A 23 -20.05 -30.56 -8.28
C LEU A 23 -19.60 -29.37 -7.41
N TYR A 24 -19.17 -29.65 -6.19
CA TYR A 24 -18.10 -28.89 -5.61
C TYR A 24 -16.91 -29.15 -6.54
N THR A 25 -16.63 -28.20 -7.42
CA THR A 25 -15.29 -28.07 -7.97
C THR A 25 -14.43 -27.60 -6.82
N ASP A 26 -14.03 -28.55 -5.95
CA ASP A 26 -12.82 -28.38 -5.18
C ASP A 26 -11.73 -28.08 -6.21
N GLU A 27 -11.12 -26.93 -6.07
CA GLU A 27 -9.86 -26.62 -6.75
C GLU A 27 -8.95 -27.84 -6.52
N LEU A 28 -8.60 -28.52 -7.60
CA LEU A 28 -7.65 -29.64 -7.54
C LEU A 28 -6.44 -29.14 -6.72
N PRO A 29 -5.98 -29.89 -5.70
CA PRO A 29 -4.77 -29.50 -4.99
C PRO A 29 -3.66 -29.37 -6.05
N GLU A 30 -3.08 -28.18 -6.14
CA GLU A 30 -1.91 -27.93 -6.99
C GLU A 30 -0.81 -28.90 -6.55
N LEU A 31 -0.60 -29.96 -7.31
CA LEU A 31 0.57 -30.82 -7.21
C LEU A 31 1.77 -29.93 -7.56
N GLY A 32 2.47 -29.43 -6.53
CA GLY A 32 3.68 -28.63 -6.52
C GLY A 32 3.97 -27.96 -7.85
N SER A 33 3.54 -26.71 -8.02
CA SER A 33 3.73 -26.02 -9.30
C SER A 33 5.22 -26.00 -9.60
N SER A 34 5.61 -26.29 -10.84
CA SER A 34 6.99 -26.17 -11.33
C SER A 34 7.61 -24.79 -11.07
N PHE A 35 6.79 -23.82 -10.67
CA PHE A 35 7.15 -22.43 -10.36
C PHE A 35 7.90 -22.24 -9.04
N ASP A 36 7.67 -23.09 -8.02
CA ASP A 36 8.43 -23.06 -6.76
C ASP A 36 9.91 -23.48 -6.97
N SER A 37 10.22 -24.06 -8.14
CA SER A 37 11.59 -24.39 -8.54
C SER A 37 12.38 -23.23 -9.19
N ILE A 38 11.69 -22.15 -9.61
CA ILE A 38 12.30 -21.03 -10.34
C ILE A 38 12.90 -20.02 -9.37
N LEU A 39 12.16 -19.68 -8.32
CA LEU A 39 12.59 -18.81 -7.23
C LEU A 39 12.35 -19.52 -5.91
N ASN A 40 13.42 -19.82 -5.20
CA ASN A 40 13.28 -20.34 -3.84
C ASN A 40 12.90 -19.19 -2.87
N ALA A 41 12.38 -19.54 -1.71
CA ALA A 41 11.94 -18.59 -0.71
C ALA A 41 13.04 -17.59 -0.26
N ALA A 42 14.31 -17.99 -0.34
CA ALA A 42 15.44 -17.12 0.00
C ALA A 42 15.67 -16.06 -1.10
N ASP A 43 15.55 -16.43 -2.37
CA ASP A 43 15.64 -15.49 -3.48
C ASP A 43 14.49 -14.50 -3.48
N GLU A 44 13.25 -14.96 -3.20
CA GLU A 44 12.09 -14.09 -3.08
C GLU A 44 12.26 -13.08 -1.94
N LYS A 45 12.72 -13.54 -0.77
CA LYS A 45 13.04 -12.67 0.37
C LYS A 45 14.10 -11.63 0.01
N LYS A 46 15.15 -12.04 -0.72
CA LYS A 46 16.23 -11.15 -1.17
C LYS A 46 15.71 -10.09 -2.13
N ILE A 47 14.92 -10.47 -3.12
CA ILE A 47 14.31 -9.54 -4.07
C ILE A 47 13.40 -8.55 -3.36
N LYS A 48 12.51 -9.04 -2.48
CA LYS A 48 11.65 -8.17 -1.66
C LYS A 48 12.48 -7.17 -0.86
N PHE A 49 13.55 -7.64 -0.23
CA PHE A 49 14.43 -6.79 0.56
C PHE A 49 15.03 -5.66 -0.30
N GLN A 50 15.57 -5.97 -1.47
CA GLN A 50 16.18 -4.99 -2.37
C GLN A 50 15.15 -3.99 -2.91
N ILE A 51 13.94 -4.44 -3.25
CA ILE A 51 12.84 -3.56 -3.68
C ILE A 51 12.45 -2.62 -2.54
N MET A 52 12.22 -3.15 -1.35
CA MET A 52 11.80 -2.33 -0.20
C MET A 52 12.89 -1.35 0.25
N GLN A 53 14.18 -1.72 0.15
CA GLN A 53 15.29 -0.81 0.37
C GLN A 53 15.21 0.39 -0.58
N GLN A 54 14.94 0.17 -1.86
CA GLN A 54 14.76 1.25 -2.83
C GLN A 54 13.50 2.09 -2.53
N VAL A 55 12.41 1.45 -2.14
CA VAL A 55 11.18 2.15 -1.72
C VAL A 55 11.46 3.12 -0.58
N TYR A 56 12.10 2.65 0.48
CA TYR A 56 12.39 3.50 1.66
C TYR A 56 13.47 4.56 1.40
N SER A 57 14.43 4.29 0.50
CA SER A 57 15.46 5.27 0.13
C SER A 57 15.02 6.31 -0.91
N SER A 58 13.87 6.06 -1.57
CA SER A 58 13.37 6.92 -2.64
C SER A 58 12.68 8.18 -2.10
N ASN A 59 13.15 9.35 -2.51
CA ASN A 59 12.48 10.63 -2.24
C ASN A 59 11.13 10.78 -2.97
N SER A 60 10.82 9.87 -3.90
CA SER A 60 9.56 9.87 -4.64
C SER A 60 8.45 9.13 -3.88
N VAL A 61 8.77 8.35 -2.85
CA VAL A 61 7.79 7.62 -2.05
C VAL A 61 7.18 8.53 -0.99
N ILE A 62 5.85 8.53 -0.91
CA ILE A 62 5.11 9.29 0.12
C ILE A 62 5.22 8.53 1.45
N ASN A 63 5.80 9.18 2.44
CA ASN A 63 5.96 8.63 3.77
C ASN A 63 5.08 9.39 4.79
N ASP A 64 3.75 9.22 4.67
CA ASP A 64 2.75 9.80 5.58
C ASP A 64 1.91 8.67 6.19
N PRO A 65 1.80 8.56 7.53
CA PRO A 65 1.13 7.42 8.18
C PRO A 65 -0.34 7.29 7.79
N GLU A 66 -1.09 8.38 7.67
CA GLU A 66 -2.51 8.32 7.33
C GLU A 66 -2.74 7.87 5.88
N ILE A 67 -1.92 8.37 4.96
CA ILE A 67 -2.00 8.04 3.54
C ILE A 67 -1.61 6.57 3.32
N ASN A 68 -0.52 6.14 3.97
CA ASN A 68 -0.04 4.77 3.87
C ASN A 68 -0.98 3.77 4.54
N ASP A 69 -1.57 4.13 5.69
CA ASP A 69 -2.55 3.29 6.39
C ASP A 69 -3.83 3.12 5.57
N TYR A 70 -4.29 4.19 4.92
CA TYR A 70 -5.45 4.10 4.05
C TYR A 70 -5.21 3.13 2.89
N LEU A 71 -4.12 3.31 2.13
CA LEU A 71 -3.83 2.45 0.98
C LEU A 71 -3.58 1.01 1.40
N SER A 72 -2.74 0.80 2.43
CA SER A 72 -2.42 -0.54 2.93
C SER A 72 -3.64 -1.23 3.52
N GLY A 73 -4.47 -0.50 4.27
CA GLY A 73 -5.72 -1.01 4.81
C GLY A 73 -6.73 -1.39 3.73
N PHE A 74 -6.85 -0.55 2.68
CA PHE A 74 -7.70 -0.84 1.55
C PHE A 74 -7.21 -2.06 0.75
N GLY A 75 -5.92 -2.12 0.42
CA GLY A 75 -5.32 -3.26 -0.26
C GLY A 75 -5.42 -4.55 0.56
N LYS A 76 -5.21 -4.47 1.87
CA LYS A 76 -5.37 -5.61 2.80
C LYS A 76 -6.82 -6.09 2.84
N GLU A 77 -7.81 -5.19 2.86
CA GLU A 77 -9.23 -5.54 2.79
C GLU A 77 -9.55 -6.33 1.51
N LEU A 78 -9.00 -5.90 0.35
CA LEU A 78 -9.15 -6.61 -0.93
C LEU A 78 -8.53 -8.01 -0.88
N VAL A 79 -7.33 -8.15 -0.33
CA VAL A 79 -6.63 -9.44 -0.20
C VAL A 79 -7.39 -10.37 0.75
N GLU A 80 -7.70 -9.93 1.97
CA GLU A 80 -8.29 -10.77 3.01
C GLU A 80 -9.68 -11.31 2.64
N LYS A 81 -10.48 -10.49 1.97
CA LYS A 81 -11.83 -10.85 1.57
C LYS A 81 -11.89 -11.48 0.19
N GLY A 82 -11.03 -11.03 -0.72
CA GLY A 82 -11.12 -11.35 -2.14
C GLY A 82 -10.29 -12.56 -2.58
N THR A 83 -9.20 -12.90 -1.87
CA THR A 83 -8.28 -13.97 -2.27
C THR A 83 -8.31 -15.16 -1.33
N SER A 84 -8.00 -16.36 -1.84
CA SER A 84 -7.91 -17.59 -1.03
C SER A 84 -6.57 -17.67 -0.29
N GLU A 85 -5.46 -17.33 -0.95
CA GLU A 85 -4.10 -17.48 -0.43
C GLU A 85 -3.69 -16.40 0.57
N LYS A 86 -4.33 -15.25 0.55
CA LYS A 86 -4.08 -14.09 1.42
C LYS A 86 -2.60 -13.69 1.51
N PRO A 87 -1.94 -13.41 0.38
CA PRO A 87 -0.54 -13.04 0.37
C PRO A 87 -0.29 -11.76 1.17
N ASN A 88 0.83 -11.69 1.88
CA ASN A 88 1.23 -10.48 2.58
C ASN A 88 1.82 -9.48 1.57
N ILE A 89 1.01 -8.54 1.09
CA ILE A 89 1.37 -7.54 0.08
C ILE A 89 1.74 -6.22 0.76
N ASN A 90 2.89 -5.66 0.36
CA ASN A 90 3.32 -4.32 0.76
C ASN A 90 2.86 -3.29 -0.27
N PHE A 91 2.11 -2.30 0.16
CA PHE A 91 1.65 -1.18 -0.67
C PHE A 91 2.45 0.08 -0.36
N PHE A 92 2.81 0.84 -1.39
CA PHE A 92 3.44 2.14 -1.22
C PHE A 92 2.96 3.12 -2.30
N ILE A 93 3.09 4.42 -2.02
CA ILE A 93 2.63 5.49 -2.92
C ILE A 93 3.82 6.22 -3.48
N VAL A 94 3.85 6.34 -4.80
CA VAL A 94 4.85 7.13 -5.54
C VAL A 94 4.27 8.50 -5.87
N ASN A 95 4.98 9.55 -5.51
CA ASN A 95 4.65 10.91 -5.91
C ASN A 95 4.95 11.11 -7.41
N ASP A 96 4.06 10.61 -8.23
CA ASP A 96 4.10 10.73 -9.68
C ASP A 96 2.70 11.03 -10.23
N SER A 97 2.60 12.05 -11.10
CA SER A 97 1.33 12.50 -11.67
C SER A 97 0.78 11.59 -12.76
N SER A 98 1.56 10.62 -13.25
CA SER A 98 1.07 9.65 -14.23
C SER A 98 0.04 8.70 -13.59
N ILE A 99 -0.97 8.32 -14.34
CA ILE A 99 -1.95 7.32 -13.91
C ILE A 99 -1.28 5.97 -14.06
N ASN A 100 -0.91 5.33 -12.92
CA ASN A 100 -0.24 4.04 -12.91
C ASN A 100 -0.37 3.32 -11.55
N ALA A 101 -0.38 1.99 -11.60
CA ALA A 101 -0.04 1.09 -10.50
C ALA A 101 0.77 -0.07 -11.09
N PHE A 102 1.51 -0.78 -10.28
CA PHE A 102 2.33 -1.89 -10.75
C PHE A 102 2.64 -2.88 -9.62
N ALA A 103 2.50 -4.16 -9.94
CA ALA A 103 2.94 -5.25 -9.09
C ALA A 103 4.42 -5.56 -9.35
N MET A 104 5.15 -5.93 -8.30
CA MET A 104 6.55 -6.34 -8.36
C MET A 104 6.75 -7.68 -7.66
N LEU A 105 7.87 -8.35 -7.96
CA LEU A 105 8.31 -9.53 -7.23
C LEU A 105 8.44 -9.22 -5.73
N GLY A 106 8.25 -10.24 -4.89
CA GLY A 106 8.27 -10.09 -3.44
C GLY A 106 6.98 -9.53 -2.86
N ASN A 107 5.87 -9.62 -3.61
CA ASN A 107 4.55 -9.19 -3.19
C ASN A 107 4.49 -7.69 -2.81
N VAL A 108 4.93 -6.85 -3.71
CA VAL A 108 4.96 -5.39 -3.52
C VAL A 108 4.15 -4.72 -4.62
N ILE A 109 3.29 -3.77 -4.25
CA ILE A 109 2.49 -2.97 -5.18
C ILE A 109 2.79 -1.48 -4.98
N GLY A 110 3.22 -0.82 -6.06
CA GLY A 110 3.38 0.62 -6.11
C GLY A 110 2.16 1.30 -6.76
N VAL A 111 1.74 2.42 -6.19
CA VAL A 111 0.58 3.20 -6.67
C VAL A 111 1.00 4.64 -6.88
N HIS A 112 0.82 5.17 -8.07
CA HIS A 112 1.12 6.57 -8.35
C HIS A 112 0.02 7.49 -7.82
N THR A 113 0.40 8.68 -7.36
CA THR A 113 -0.56 9.70 -6.93
C THR A 113 -1.53 10.07 -8.06
N GLY A 114 -1.08 10.02 -9.32
CA GLY A 114 -1.93 10.26 -10.47
C GLY A 114 -3.11 9.29 -10.59
N LEU A 115 -2.92 8.00 -10.24
CA LEU A 115 -4.00 7.02 -10.17
C LEU A 115 -5.01 7.39 -9.07
N ILE A 116 -4.51 7.73 -7.88
CA ILE A 116 -5.38 8.11 -6.76
C ILE A 116 -6.24 9.32 -7.13
N PHE A 117 -5.67 10.31 -7.84
CA PHE A 117 -6.42 11.48 -8.30
C PHE A 117 -7.41 11.16 -9.42
N ALA A 118 -7.07 10.26 -10.34
CA ALA A 118 -7.92 9.90 -11.47
C ALA A 118 -9.14 9.08 -11.04
N ALA A 119 -9.01 8.19 -10.06
CA ALA A 119 -10.12 7.39 -9.57
C ALA A 119 -11.20 8.29 -8.94
N ASN A 120 -12.46 8.16 -9.37
CA ASN A 120 -13.59 8.94 -8.86
C ASN A 120 -14.24 8.27 -7.66
N THR A 121 -14.11 6.94 -7.56
CA THR A 121 -14.68 6.11 -6.49
C THR A 121 -13.64 5.14 -5.92
N GLU A 122 -13.90 4.64 -4.70
CA GLU A 122 -13.12 3.54 -4.13
C GLU A 122 -13.22 2.27 -4.98
N SER A 123 -14.34 2.06 -5.66
CA SER A 123 -14.50 0.91 -6.57
C SER A 123 -13.60 1.04 -7.81
N GLU A 124 -13.41 2.24 -8.36
CA GLU A 124 -12.45 2.48 -9.45
C GLU A 124 -11.00 2.25 -8.97
N LEU A 125 -10.61 2.80 -7.81
CA LEU A 125 -9.28 2.55 -7.24
C LEU A 125 -9.09 1.06 -6.91
N GLY A 126 -10.13 0.44 -6.33
CA GLY A 126 -10.15 -0.97 -5.99
C GLY A 126 -10.06 -1.90 -7.19
N SER A 127 -10.63 -1.52 -8.35
CA SER A 127 -10.52 -2.31 -9.57
C SER A 127 -9.06 -2.44 -10.02
N VAL A 128 -8.31 -1.35 -10.01
CA VAL A 128 -6.88 -1.37 -10.35
C VAL A 128 -6.08 -2.17 -9.32
N LEU A 129 -6.31 -1.93 -8.02
CA LEU A 129 -5.60 -2.69 -6.98
C LEU A 129 -5.93 -4.18 -7.04
N SER A 130 -7.18 -4.55 -7.32
CA SER A 130 -7.60 -5.95 -7.49
C SER A 130 -6.95 -6.61 -8.70
N HIS A 131 -6.76 -5.87 -9.79
CA HIS A 131 -6.03 -6.30 -10.97
C HIS A 131 -4.55 -6.57 -10.63
N GLU A 132 -3.87 -5.64 -9.92
CA GLU A 132 -2.49 -5.84 -9.48
C GLU A 132 -2.35 -6.99 -8.47
N ILE A 133 -3.30 -7.15 -7.55
CA ILE A 133 -3.37 -8.30 -6.63
C ILE A 133 -3.53 -9.61 -7.42
N ALA A 134 -4.32 -9.62 -8.51
CA ALA A 134 -4.44 -10.78 -9.37
C ALA A 134 -3.10 -11.13 -10.05
N HIS A 135 -2.34 -10.15 -10.52
CA HIS A 135 -1.00 -10.39 -11.05
C HIS A 135 -0.07 -11.08 -10.05
N ILE A 136 -0.15 -10.72 -8.77
CA ILE A 136 0.64 -11.36 -7.69
C ILE A 136 0.13 -12.77 -7.41
N THR A 137 -1.18 -12.94 -7.16
CA THR A 137 -1.75 -14.25 -6.79
C THR A 137 -1.64 -15.28 -7.90
N GLN A 138 -1.72 -14.85 -9.18
CA GLN A 138 -1.51 -15.72 -10.33
C GLN A 138 -0.04 -15.84 -10.73
N LYS A 139 0.88 -15.25 -9.98
CA LYS A 139 2.34 -15.33 -10.19
C LYS A 139 2.76 -14.94 -11.63
N HIS A 140 2.06 -13.95 -12.26
CA HIS A 140 2.26 -13.60 -13.67
C HIS A 140 3.70 -13.20 -13.98
N LEU A 141 4.35 -12.44 -13.10
CA LEU A 141 5.76 -12.09 -13.27
C LEU A 141 6.67 -13.33 -13.23
N LEU A 142 6.41 -14.29 -12.33
CA LEU A 142 7.20 -15.52 -12.24
C LEU A 142 7.02 -16.40 -13.47
N ARG A 143 5.81 -16.51 -14.02
CA ARG A 143 5.52 -17.24 -15.25
C ARG A 143 6.26 -16.67 -16.47
N LEU A 144 6.45 -15.35 -16.53
CA LEU A 144 7.28 -14.71 -17.56
C LEU A 144 8.74 -15.17 -17.51
N PHE A 145 9.25 -15.48 -16.32
CA PHE A 145 10.65 -15.92 -16.15
C PHE A 145 10.89 -17.39 -16.48
N ASP A 146 9.90 -18.25 -16.30
CA ASP A 146 10.01 -19.67 -16.61
C ASP A 146 10.30 -19.91 -18.10
N SER A 147 9.79 -19.04 -18.97
CA SER A 147 9.98 -19.14 -20.42
C SER A 147 11.36 -18.71 -20.93
N GLN A 148 12.20 -18.01 -20.12
CA GLN A 148 13.38 -17.31 -20.67
C GLN A 148 14.69 -17.32 -19.83
N ALA A 149 14.89 -18.24 -18.88
CA ALA A 149 16.16 -18.41 -18.15
C ALA A 149 16.43 -17.50 -16.92
N ARG A 150 17.13 -18.10 -15.95
CA ARG A 150 17.42 -17.60 -14.58
C ARG A 150 18.11 -16.23 -14.44
N ASN A 151 18.56 -15.62 -15.51
CA ASN A 151 19.25 -14.31 -15.44
C ASN A 151 18.34 -13.11 -15.65
N ILE A 152 17.09 -13.32 -16.09
CA ILE A 152 16.15 -12.24 -16.44
C ILE A 152 15.60 -11.55 -15.18
N TYR A 153 15.47 -12.24 -14.03
CA TYR A 153 14.99 -11.61 -12.79
C TYR A 153 15.89 -10.43 -12.36
N LYS A 154 17.23 -10.51 -12.60
CA LYS A 154 18.16 -9.40 -12.31
C LYS A 154 17.88 -8.18 -13.16
N SER A 155 17.50 -8.39 -14.42
CA SER A 155 17.14 -7.31 -15.34
C SER A 155 15.83 -6.63 -14.94
N TYR A 156 14.85 -7.39 -14.42
CA TYR A 156 13.58 -6.83 -13.95
C TYR A 156 13.72 -6.17 -12.59
N LEU A 157 14.56 -6.67 -11.70
CA LEU A 157 14.92 -5.96 -10.49
C LEU A 157 15.57 -4.62 -10.83
N ALA A 158 16.50 -4.62 -11.80
CA ALA A 158 17.11 -3.40 -12.32
C ALA A 158 16.06 -2.45 -12.94
N LEU A 159 15.06 -3.00 -13.64
CA LEU A 159 13.96 -2.22 -14.22
C LEU A 159 13.04 -1.66 -13.12
N ALA A 160 12.67 -2.44 -12.11
CA ALA A 160 11.89 -1.98 -10.97
C ALA A 160 12.61 -0.85 -10.21
N ILE A 161 13.91 -1.02 -9.98
CA ILE A 161 14.78 0.02 -9.39
C ILE A 161 14.85 1.25 -10.31
N ALA A 162 14.97 1.06 -11.63
CA ALA A 162 15.01 2.16 -12.60
C ALA A 162 13.69 2.94 -12.65
N VAL A 163 12.54 2.28 -12.52
CA VAL A 163 11.22 2.94 -12.45
C VAL A 163 11.14 3.81 -11.18
N LEU A 164 11.61 3.32 -10.03
CA LEU A 164 11.64 4.10 -8.79
C LEU A 164 12.68 5.25 -8.85
N ALA A 165 13.78 5.06 -9.57
CA ALA A 165 14.86 6.04 -9.73
C ALA A 165 14.65 7.01 -10.91
N ALA A 166 13.70 6.76 -11.81
CA ALA A 166 13.53 7.50 -13.06
C ALA A 166 13.34 9.01 -12.88
N ARG A 167 12.78 9.42 -11.73
CA ARG A 167 12.58 10.84 -11.40
C ARG A 167 13.83 11.53 -10.89
N THR A 168 14.76 10.77 -10.30
CA THR A 168 16.04 11.27 -9.78
C THR A 168 17.16 11.16 -10.81
N ASN A 169 17.06 10.23 -11.75
CA ASN A 169 18.05 10.02 -12.82
C ASN A 169 17.41 9.44 -14.10
N PRO A 170 16.90 10.30 -15.02
CA PRO A 170 16.23 9.88 -16.25
C PRO A 170 17.10 9.05 -17.20
N GLN A 171 18.44 9.15 -17.12
CA GLN A 171 19.36 8.42 -17.95
C GLN A 171 19.47 6.95 -17.57
N LEU A 172 19.29 6.60 -16.28
CA LEU A 172 19.25 5.19 -15.85
C LEU A 172 17.99 4.47 -16.35
N ALA A 173 16.85 5.20 -16.43
CA ALA A 173 15.60 4.64 -16.94
C ALA A 173 15.67 4.32 -18.43
N SER A 174 16.33 5.15 -19.24
CA SER A 174 16.47 4.94 -20.69
C SER A 174 17.40 3.78 -21.04
N GLY A 175 18.44 3.54 -20.24
CA GLY A 175 19.39 2.43 -20.44
C GLY A 175 18.80 1.04 -20.18
N ALA A 176 17.86 0.92 -19.23
CA ALA A 176 17.22 -0.35 -18.90
C ALA A 176 16.19 -0.79 -19.97
N ILE A 177 15.55 0.18 -20.66
CA ILE A 177 14.54 -0.08 -21.70
C ILE A 177 15.19 -0.56 -23.02
N THR A 178 16.42 -0.14 -23.32
CA THR A 178 17.12 -0.49 -24.57
C THR A 178 17.74 -1.89 -24.57
N ALA A 179 17.82 -2.57 -23.43
CA ALA A 179 18.43 -3.91 -23.32
C ALA A 179 17.50 -5.07 -23.73
N ALA A 180 16.22 -4.84 -24.00
CA ALA A 180 15.25 -5.84 -24.45
C ALA A 180 15.27 -5.91 -26.00
N SER A 181 15.93 -6.93 -26.55
CA SER A 181 16.10 -7.13 -28.01
C SER A 181 14.77 -7.50 -28.69
N ALA A 182 14.56 -6.95 -29.89
CA ALA A 182 13.35 -6.96 -30.71
C ALA A 182 12.84 -8.33 -31.22
N SER A 183 13.57 -9.41 -31.09
CA SER A 183 13.20 -10.70 -31.69
C SER A 183 12.31 -11.63 -30.83
N GLN A 184 12.01 -11.25 -29.59
CA GLN A 184 11.16 -12.04 -28.70
C GLN A 184 9.79 -11.39 -28.44
N THR A 185 9.50 -10.29 -29.15
CA THR A 185 8.41 -9.37 -28.81
C THR A 185 7.01 -9.99 -28.96
N GLN A 186 6.79 -10.86 -29.98
CA GLN A 186 5.44 -11.36 -30.27
C GLN A 186 4.94 -12.38 -29.22
N ASN A 187 5.77 -13.36 -28.86
CA ASN A 187 5.40 -14.36 -27.85
C ASN A 187 5.18 -13.74 -26.46
N ILE A 188 5.96 -12.70 -26.15
CA ILE A 188 5.79 -11.92 -24.91
C ILE A 188 4.47 -11.15 -24.94
N LEU A 189 4.09 -10.56 -26.08
CA LEU A 189 2.84 -9.81 -26.22
C LEU A 189 1.62 -10.72 -26.08
N ASP A 190 1.62 -11.90 -26.67
CA ASP A 190 0.49 -12.82 -26.59
C ASP A 190 0.34 -13.43 -25.18
N TYR A 191 1.45 -13.75 -24.54
CA TYR A 191 1.47 -14.18 -23.15
C TYR A 191 0.95 -13.06 -22.20
N THR A 192 1.32 -11.81 -22.48
CA THR A 192 0.86 -10.65 -21.73
C THR A 192 -0.66 -10.47 -21.85
N ARG A 193 -1.25 -10.64 -23.04
CA ARG A 193 -2.73 -10.52 -23.23
C ARG A 193 -3.49 -11.55 -22.41
N SER A 194 -3.06 -12.81 -22.41
CA SER A 194 -3.69 -13.86 -21.61
C SER A 194 -3.61 -13.55 -20.11
N ASN A 195 -2.48 -13.05 -19.65
CA ASN A 195 -2.32 -12.65 -18.25
C ASN A 195 -3.20 -11.46 -17.89
N GLU A 196 -3.39 -10.49 -18.79
CA GLU A 196 -4.27 -9.34 -18.59
C GLU A 196 -5.74 -9.78 -18.45
N GLN A 197 -6.22 -10.68 -19.33
CA GLN A 197 -7.57 -11.25 -19.24
C GLN A 197 -7.75 -12.08 -17.96
N GLU A 198 -6.74 -12.85 -17.55
CA GLU A 198 -6.77 -13.59 -16.29
C GLU A 198 -6.80 -12.63 -15.09
N ALA A 199 -5.98 -11.58 -15.11
CA ALA A 199 -5.95 -10.56 -14.05
C ALA A 199 -7.29 -9.80 -13.94
N ASP A 200 -7.93 -9.46 -15.06
CA ASP A 200 -9.26 -8.87 -15.07
C ASP A 200 -10.30 -9.80 -14.45
N ARG A 201 -10.31 -11.06 -14.88
CA ARG A 201 -11.27 -12.06 -14.38
C ARG A 201 -11.14 -12.32 -12.89
N ILE A 202 -9.91 -12.45 -12.41
CA ILE A 202 -9.64 -12.68 -10.98
C ILE A 202 -9.87 -11.39 -10.20
N GLY A 203 -9.40 -10.24 -10.71
CA GLY A 203 -9.58 -8.92 -10.10
C GLY A 203 -11.05 -8.55 -9.90
N LEU A 204 -11.94 -8.86 -10.87
CA LEU A 204 -13.39 -8.69 -10.71
C LEU A 204 -13.92 -9.47 -9.50
N LYS A 205 -13.51 -10.73 -9.34
CA LYS A 205 -13.92 -11.57 -8.20
C LYS A 205 -13.38 -11.04 -6.87
N VAL A 206 -12.11 -10.58 -6.86
CA VAL A 206 -11.48 -9.97 -5.68
C VAL A 206 -12.26 -8.74 -5.24
N LEU A 207 -12.57 -7.85 -6.18
CA LEU A 207 -13.31 -6.61 -5.92
C LEU A 207 -14.71 -6.89 -5.37
N GLU A 208 -15.46 -7.78 -6.00
CA GLU A 208 -16.81 -8.16 -5.59
C GLU A 208 -16.83 -8.79 -4.19
N LYS A 209 -15.98 -9.80 -3.95
CA LYS A 209 -15.89 -10.46 -2.65
C LYS A 209 -15.51 -9.50 -1.52
N ALA A 210 -14.72 -8.46 -1.82
CA ALA A 210 -14.42 -7.39 -0.88
C ALA A 210 -15.59 -6.42 -0.67
N GLY A 211 -16.68 -6.59 -1.41
CA GLY A 211 -17.91 -5.79 -1.28
C GLY A 211 -17.84 -4.44 -1.97
N TYR A 212 -17.00 -4.31 -3.00
CA TYR A 212 -16.95 -3.14 -3.90
C TYR A 212 -17.66 -3.45 -5.21
N ASP A 213 -18.07 -2.39 -5.94
CA ASP A 213 -18.79 -2.57 -7.21
C ASP A 213 -17.83 -2.99 -8.33
N PRO A 214 -17.98 -4.17 -8.94
CA PRO A 214 -17.14 -4.62 -10.04
C PRO A 214 -17.19 -3.71 -11.28
N ARG A 215 -18.24 -2.88 -11.44
CA ARG A 215 -18.33 -1.88 -12.52
C ARG A 215 -17.22 -0.85 -12.44
N GLY A 216 -16.56 -0.70 -11.29
CA GLY A 216 -15.36 0.11 -11.14
C GLY A 216 -14.28 -0.15 -12.19
N PHE A 217 -14.19 -1.38 -12.75
CA PHE A 217 -13.31 -1.70 -13.89
C PHE A 217 -13.67 -0.89 -15.14
N ILE A 218 -14.94 -0.93 -15.57
CA ILE A 218 -15.40 -0.21 -16.78
C ILE A 218 -15.36 1.30 -16.55
N ASP A 219 -15.74 1.77 -15.36
CA ASP A 219 -15.72 3.19 -15.02
C ASP A 219 -14.29 3.72 -15.07
N PHE A 220 -13.33 2.95 -14.55
CA PHE A 220 -11.93 3.33 -14.61
C PHE A 220 -11.36 3.27 -16.03
N PHE A 221 -11.70 2.26 -16.84
CA PHE A 221 -11.30 2.21 -18.25
C PHE A 221 -11.83 3.40 -19.03
N SER A 222 -13.08 3.81 -18.77
CA SER A 222 -13.67 5.03 -19.35
C SER A 222 -12.90 6.29 -18.93
N THR A 223 -12.46 6.34 -17.66
CA THR A 223 -11.62 7.41 -17.13
C THR A 223 -10.27 7.46 -17.87
N LEU A 224 -9.61 6.30 -18.04
CA LEU A 224 -8.34 6.22 -18.79
C LEU A 224 -8.49 6.65 -20.26
N GLN A 225 -9.58 6.25 -20.92
CA GLN A 225 -9.84 6.66 -22.31
C GLN A 225 -10.03 8.17 -22.43
N LYS A 226 -10.74 8.82 -21.51
CA LYS A 226 -10.86 10.28 -21.48
C LYS A 226 -9.50 10.94 -21.34
N PHE A 227 -8.66 10.51 -20.40
CA PHE A 227 -7.31 11.05 -20.24
C PHE A 227 -6.45 10.86 -21.49
N ASN A 228 -6.54 9.70 -22.16
CA ASN A 228 -5.82 9.44 -23.38
C ASN A 228 -6.23 10.37 -24.53
N ASN A 229 -7.53 10.67 -24.65
CA ASN A 229 -8.08 11.54 -25.71
C ASN A 229 -7.74 13.02 -25.49
N PHE A 230 -7.59 13.46 -24.24
CA PHE A 230 -7.26 14.86 -23.91
C PHE A 230 -5.75 15.13 -23.82
N SER A 231 -4.92 14.07 -23.76
CA SER A 231 -3.47 14.22 -23.73
C SER A 231 -2.92 14.33 -25.14
N SER A 232 -2.38 15.48 -25.48
CA SER A 232 -1.63 15.69 -26.76
C SER A 232 -0.28 14.97 -26.79
N GLY A 233 -0.03 14.03 -25.91
CA GLY A 233 1.22 13.32 -25.68
C GLY A 233 1.08 11.79 -25.61
N ALA A 234 1.99 11.13 -24.93
CA ALA A 234 2.00 9.68 -24.78
C ALA A 234 0.80 9.19 -23.95
N ALA A 235 0.29 7.99 -24.27
CA ALA A 235 -0.76 7.32 -23.51
C ALA A 235 -0.40 7.22 -22.01
N PRO A 236 -1.41 7.24 -21.09
CA PRO A 236 -1.20 7.00 -19.67
C PRO A 236 -0.26 5.83 -19.40
N ALA A 237 0.60 5.94 -18.40
CA ALA A 237 1.61 4.92 -18.11
C ALA A 237 0.98 3.53 -17.90
N PHE A 238 -0.18 3.49 -17.24
CA PHE A 238 -0.97 2.26 -17.06
C PHE A 238 -1.32 1.59 -18.39
N LEU A 239 -1.76 2.33 -19.40
CA LEU A 239 -2.12 1.78 -20.72
C LEU A 239 -0.91 1.21 -21.49
N ARG A 240 0.30 1.63 -21.14
CA ARG A 240 1.54 1.11 -21.77
C ARG A 240 1.96 -0.23 -21.18
N THR A 241 1.69 -0.46 -19.90
CA THR A 241 1.98 -1.71 -19.19
C THR A 241 0.79 -2.68 -19.24
N HIS A 242 -0.44 -2.15 -19.24
CA HIS A 242 -1.71 -2.88 -19.25
C HIS A 242 -2.61 -2.36 -20.38
N PRO A 243 -2.38 -2.78 -21.64
CA PRO A 243 -3.19 -2.29 -22.77
C PRO A 243 -4.66 -2.64 -22.62
N VAL A 244 -5.52 -1.63 -22.63
CA VAL A 244 -6.99 -1.80 -22.58
C VAL A 244 -7.50 -1.96 -24.02
N THR A 245 -7.73 -3.21 -24.40
CA THR A 245 -8.27 -3.57 -25.73
C THR A 245 -9.80 -3.62 -25.70
N LEU A 246 -10.43 -3.49 -26.86
CA LEU A 246 -11.89 -3.67 -26.98
C LEU A 246 -12.33 -5.06 -26.51
N GLU A 247 -11.50 -6.07 -26.74
CA GLU A 247 -11.74 -7.43 -26.30
C GLU A 247 -11.84 -7.53 -24.77
N ARG A 248 -10.88 -6.92 -24.02
CA ARG A 248 -10.92 -6.87 -22.55
C ARG A 248 -12.16 -6.15 -22.05
N ILE A 249 -12.50 -5.01 -22.65
CA ILE A 249 -13.71 -4.26 -22.30
C ILE A 249 -14.96 -5.12 -22.47
N SER A 250 -15.11 -5.76 -23.65
CA SER A 250 -16.26 -6.60 -23.94
C SER A 250 -16.36 -7.83 -23.03
N GLU A 251 -15.23 -8.46 -22.71
CA GLU A 251 -15.19 -9.59 -21.78
C GLU A 251 -15.61 -9.18 -20.36
N ILE A 252 -15.15 -8.02 -19.88
CA ILE A 252 -15.54 -7.49 -18.57
C ILE A 252 -17.06 -7.13 -18.59
N GLU A 253 -17.55 -6.46 -19.63
CA GLU A 253 -18.98 -6.11 -19.75
C GLU A 253 -19.88 -7.33 -19.76
N ASP A 254 -19.47 -8.40 -20.46
CA ASP A 254 -20.21 -9.67 -20.47
C ASP A 254 -20.25 -10.29 -19.07
N ARG A 255 -19.12 -10.36 -18.38
CA ARG A 255 -19.04 -10.89 -17.01
C ARG A 255 -19.82 -10.06 -16.01
N LEU A 256 -19.92 -8.75 -16.20
CA LEU A 256 -20.67 -7.85 -15.31
C LEU A 256 -22.18 -8.11 -15.33
N GLN A 257 -22.72 -8.82 -16.34
CA GLN A 257 -24.12 -9.23 -16.37
C GLN A 257 -24.47 -10.21 -15.24
N ASP A 258 -23.50 -11.01 -14.81
CA ASP A 258 -23.65 -11.99 -13.71
C ASP A 258 -23.55 -11.35 -12.32
N TYR A 259 -23.05 -10.11 -12.22
CA TYR A 259 -22.84 -9.43 -10.95
C TYR A 259 -24.00 -8.52 -10.56
N LYS A 260 -24.38 -8.56 -9.29
CA LYS A 260 -25.37 -7.63 -8.75
C LYS A 260 -24.78 -6.22 -8.66
N TYR A 261 -25.60 -5.23 -8.95
CA TYR A 261 -25.23 -3.84 -8.71
C TYR A 261 -25.01 -3.59 -7.22
N LEU A 262 -23.81 -3.15 -6.85
CA LEU A 262 -23.46 -2.80 -5.49
C LEU A 262 -23.27 -1.28 -5.39
N GLN A 263 -24.28 -0.58 -4.87
CA GLN A 263 -24.15 0.83 -4.59
C GLN A 263 -23.29 1.03 -3.31
N LYS A 264 -21.97 0.97 -3.45
CA LYS A 264 -21.03 1.24 -2.36
C LYS A 264 -20.78 2.74 -2.26
N GLN A 265 -21.09 3.32 -1.10
CA GLN A 265 -20.69 4.69 -0.82
C GLN A 265 -19.20 4.74 -0.49
N ASN A 266 -18.48 5.69 -1.07
CA ASN A 266 -17.09 5.94 -0.73
C ASN A 266 -16.95 6.39 0.72
N LYS A 267 -15.95 5.88 1.41
CA LYS A 267 -15.60 6.35 2.76
C LYS A 267 -15.13 7.81 2.70
N PRO A 268 -15.42 8.62 3.72
CA PRO A 268 -14.88 9.99 3.79
C PRO A 268 -13.37 10.05 3.60
N GLU A 269 -12.65 9.07 4.13
CA GLU A 269 -11.21 8.93 4.06
C GLU A 269 -10.69 8.90 2.61
N PHE A 270 -11.41 8.29 1.68
CA PHE A 270 -11.05 8.30 0.26
C PHE A 270 -10.89 9.73 -0.29
N TYR A 271 -11.85 10.58 0.00
CA TYR A 271 -11.80 11.98 -0.42
C TYR A 271 -10.77 12.78 0.37
N PHE A 272 -10.61 12.48 1.66
CA PHE A 272 -9.68 13.16 2.55
C PHE A 272 -8.23 12.89 2.19
N ILE A 273 -7.89 11.64 1.87
CA ILE A 273 -6.56 11.28 1.39
C ILE A 273 -6.22 12.00 0.08
N LYS A 274 -7.17 12.07 -0.86
CA LYS A 274 -6.98 12.83 -2.11
C LYS A 274 -6.73 14.31 -1.83
N ALA A 275 -7.52 14.92 -0.94
CA ALA A 275 -7.36 16.32 -0.58
C ALA A 275 -6.05 16.58 0.17
N LYS A 276 -5.66 15.69 1.10
CA LYS A 276 -4.39 15.76 1.82
C LYS A 276 -3.20 15.66 0.85
N LEU A 277 -3.19 14.67 -0.05
CA LEU A 277 -2.18 14.54 -1.10
C LEU A 277 -2.08 15.80 -1.95
N ARG A 278 -3.20 16.34 -2.45
CA ARG A 278 -3.20 17.60 -3.23
C ARG A 278 -2.60 18.75 -2.44
N ALA A 279 -2.93 18.88 -1.16
CA ALA A 279 -2.38 19.93 -0.31
C ALA A 279 -0.86 19.82 -0.12
N PHE A 280 -0.31 18.60 -0.09
CA PHE A 280 1.13 18.37 0.11
C PHE A 280 1.95 18.45 -1.17
N ILE A 281 1.47 17.89 -2.29
CA ILE A 281 2.24 17.80 -3.53
C ILE A 281 1.87 18.89 -4.54
N GLY A 282 0.73 19.57 -4.39
CA GLY A 282 0.29 20.65 -5.24
C GLY A 282 1.20 21.87 -5.17
N ASP A 283 1.03 22.77 -6.13
CA ASP A 283 1.79 24.02 -6.16
C ASP A 283 1.60 24.82 -4.88
N TYR A 284 2.71 25.01 -4.16
CA TYR A 284 2.74 25.69 -2.87
C TYR A 284 2.10 27.08 -2.90
N SER A 285 2.29 27.83 -4.00
CA SER A 285 1.77 29.18 -4.14
C SER A 285 0.25 29.21 -4.36
N ASN A 286 -0.29 28.24 -5.12
CA ASN A 286 -1.64 28.30 -5.66
C ASN A 286 -2.64 27.32 -5.03
N ILE A 287 -2.21 26.22 -4.45
CA ILE A 287 -3.10 25.14 -3.99
C ILE A 287 -4.24 25.61 -3.07
N SER A 288 -3.99 26.59 -2.16
CA SER A 288 -5.04 27.12 -1.31
C SER A 288 -6.10 27.90 -2.09
N ASN A 289 -5.70 28.63 -3.15
CA ASN A 289 -6.63 29.36 -4.01
C ASN A 289 -7.49 28.40 -4.84
N GLU A 290 -6.93 27.28 -5.27
CA GLU A 290 -7.67 26.21 -5.95
C GLU A 290 -8.79 25.67 -5.06
N PHE A 291 -8.49 25.29 -3.82
CA PHE A 291 -9.52 24.82 -2.86
C PHE A 291 -10.57 25.91 -2.56
N ILE A 292 -10.17 27.18 -2.43
CA ILE A 292 -11.10 28.29 -2.24
C ILE A 292 -12.03 28.40 -3.44
N SER A 293 -11.47 28.41 -4.66
CA SER A 293 -12.24 28.49 -5.90
C SER A 293 -13.22 27.33 -6.05
N GLU A 294 -12.80 26.09 -5.74
CA GLU A 294 -13.69 24.92 -5.73
C GLU A 294 -14.89 25.10 -4.79
N ILE A 295 -14.64 25.61 -3.59
CA ILE A 295 -15.69 25.85 -2.60
C ILE A 295 -16.65 26.95 -3.07
N GLU A 296 -16.13 28.07 -3.56
CA GLU A 296 -16.92 29.23 -3.99
C GLU A 296 -17.74 28.95 -5.26
N THR A 297 -17.14 28.23 -6.21
CA THR A 297 -17.81 27.86 -7.46
C THR A 297 -18.64 26.59 -7.37
N LYS A 298 -18.67 25.93 -6.20
CA LYS A 298 -19.36 24.65 -5.93
C LYS A 298 -18.90 23.52 -6.86
N ARG A 299 -17.63 23.53 -7.30
CA ARG A 299 -17.02 22.51 -8.17
C ARG A 299 -16.23 21.46 -7.36
N TYR A 300 -16.81 21.00 -6.27
CA TYR A 300 -16.23 19.97 -5.40
C TYR A 300 -17.00 18.67 -5.52
N ILE A 301 -16.31 17.54 -5.42
CA ILE A 301 -16.95 16.22 -5.31
C ILE A 301 -17.44 16.03 -3.86
N ASN A 302 -16.63 16.44 -2.89
CA ASN A 302 -16.93 16.35 -1.46
C ASN A 302 -16.48 17.64 -0.77
N ILE A 303 -17.42 18.43 -0.27
CA ILE A 303 -17.10 19.73 0.32
C ILE A 303 -16.23 19.63 1.58
N SER A 304 -16.42 18.57 2.40
CA SER A 304 -15.62 18.38 3.61
C SER A 304 -14.16 18.12 3.27
N SER A 305 -13.89 17.39 2.15
CA SER A 305 -12.52 17.17 1.68
C SER A 305 -11.87 18.44 1.16
N SER A 306 -12.62 19.32 0.48
CA SER A 306 -12.09 20.62 0.04
C SER A 306 -11.72 21.51 1.23
N TYR A 307 -12.52 21.53 2.30
CA TYR A 307 -12.14 22.23 3.53
C TYR A 307 -10.93 21.60 4.21
N LEU A 308 -10.87 20.26 4.30
CA LEU A 308 -9.73 19.56 4.89
C LEU A 308 -8.44 19.87 4.11
N GLY A 309 -8.46 19.79 2.79
CA GLY A 309 -7.32 20.12 1.93
C GLY A 309 -6.88 21.58 2.07
N LEU A 310 -7.85 22.50 2.19
CA LEU A 310 -7.60 23.92 2.43
C LEU A 310 -6.91 24.16 3.78
N VAL A 311 -7.34 23.48 4.85
CA VAL A 311 -6.69 23.57 6.16
C VAL A 311 -5.24 23.06 6.07
N TYR A 312 -5.00 21.89 5.46
CA TYR A 312 -3.62 21.39 5.26
C TYR A 312 -2.77 22.36 4.43
N SER A 313 -3.34 22.97 3.38
CA SER A 313 -2.61 23.93 2.56
C SER A 313 -2.20 25.19 3.33
N PHE A 314 -3.05 25.69 4.24
CA PHE A 314 -2.72 26.81 5.13
C PHE A 314 -1.71 26.42 6.21
N LEU A 315 -1.83 25.21 6.80
CA LEU A 315 -0.83 24.70 7.74
C LEU A 315 0.55 24.59 7.10
N ARG A 316 0.62 24.09 5.86
CA ARG A 316 1.85 24.03 5.08
C ARG A 316 2.48 25.42 4.87
N LYS A 317 1.65 26.47 4.72
CA LYS A 317 2.06 27.88 4.59
C LYS A 317 2.28 28.57 5.93
N ASN A 318 2.15 27.87 7.05
CA ASN A 318 2.21 28.40 8.42
C ASN A 318 1.17 29.52 8.70
N LYS A 319 0.05 29.52 7.97
CA LYS A 319 -1.05 30.46 8.14
C LYS A 319 -2.09 29.87 9.10
N ILE A 320 -1.78 29.90 10.41
CA ILE A 320 -2.51 29.18 11.44
C ILE A 320 -3.92 29.74 11.63
N SER A 321 -4.10 31.07 11.59
CA SER A 321 -5.41 31.72 11.75
C SER A 321 -6.38 31.36 10.64
N GLU A 322 -5.90 31.34 9.38
CA GLU A 322 -6.70 30.92 8.23
C GLU A 322 -7.02 29.42 8.30
N ALA A 323 -6.06 28.59 8.69
CA ALA A 323 -6.28 27.15 8.90
C ALA A 323 -7.38 26.93 9.94
N ARG A 324 -7.35 27.62 11.10
CA ARG A 324 -8.39 27.54 12.15
C ARG A 324 -9.76 27.97 11.61
N LYS A 325 -9.84 29.09 10.91
CA LYS A 325 -11.09 29.57 10.33
C LYS A 325 -11.78 28.52 9.45
N TYR A 326 -11.03 27.82 8.62
CA TYR A 326 -11.60 26.80 7.72
C TYR A 326 -11.80 25.46 8.40
N PHE A 327 -10.99 25.13 9.39
CA PHE A 327 -11.22 23.97 10.25
C PHE A 327 -12.55 24.09 11.00
N ASP A 328 -12.88 25.26 11.55
CA ASP A 328 -14.15 25.50 12.25
C ASP A 328 -15.34 25.27 11.31
N LYS A 329 -15.23 25.64 10.02
CA LYS A 329 -16.25 25.32 9.01
C LYS A 329 -16.35 23.81 8.73
N LEU A 330 -15.21 23.09 8.70
CA LEU A 330 -15.18 21.65 8.52
C LEU A 330 -15.91 20.91 9.65
N ILE A 331 -15.68 21.32 10.90
CA ILE A 331 -16.33 20.71 12.09
C ILE A 331 -17.84 20.86 12.07
N LEU A 332 -18.38 21.98 11.56
CA LEU A 332 -19.82 22.19 11.42
C LEU A 332 -20.51 21.16 10.53
N MET A 333 -19.76 20.48 9.66
CA MET A 333 -20.28 19.43 8.78
C MET A 333 -20.51 18.09 9.49
N LYS A 334 -20.02 17.94 10.73
CA LYS A 334 -20.21 16.77 11.60
C LYS A 334 -19.76 15.42 10.97
N VAL A 335 -18.80 15.46 10.06
CA VAL A 335 -18.23 14.24 9.47
C VAL A 335 -17.34 13.57 10.51
N LYS A 336 -17.56 12.28 10.76
CA LYS A 336 -16.73 11.49 11.66
C LYS A 336 -15.58 10.87 10.86
N SER A 337 -14.35 11.20 11.24
CA SER A 337 -13.14 10.61 10.66
C SER A 337 -11.94 10.82 11.58
N PRO A 338 -11.06 9.83 11.74
CA PRO A 338 -9.82 10.00 12.50
C PRO A 338 -8.93 11.10 11.90
N MET A 339 -8.95 11.31 10.58
CA MET A 339 -8.18 12.38 9.93
C MET A 339 -8.59 13.79 10.38
N ILE A 340 -9.85 14.01 10.72
CA ILE A 340 -10.30 15.30 11.26
C ILE A 340 -9.80 15.50 12.70
N ILE A 341 -9.76 14.42 13.50
CA ILE A 341 -9.20 14.45 14.85
C ILE A 341 -7.71 14.74 14.80
N GLU A 342 -6.97 14.08 13.91
CA GLU A 342 -5.55 14.32 13.68
C GLU A 342 -5.28 15.77 13.24
N LEU A 343 -6.06 16.27 12.28
CA LEU A 343 -5.94 17.64 11.79
C LEU A 343 -6.20 18.67 12.92
N ASN A 344 -7.17 18.41 13.82
CA ASN A 344 -7.42 19.25 14.97
C ASN A 344 -6.24 19.29 15.94
N ALA A 345 -5.71 18.13 16.28
CA ALA A 345 -4.56 18.04 17.19
C ALA A 345 -3.32 18.72 16.59
N ASN A 346 -3.05 18.52 15.31
CA ASN A 346 -1.97 19.21 14.59
C ASN A 346 -2.14 20.74 14.62
N LEU A 347 -3.37 21.21 14.42
CA LEU A 347 -3.67 22.63 14.47
C LEU A 347 -3.46 23.21 15.88
N LEU A 348 -3.90 22.49 16.93
CA LEU A 348 -3.65 22.85 18.32
C LEU A 348 -2.15 22.89 18.67
N ILE A 349 -1.36 21.96 18.15
CA ILE A 349 0.11 21.95 18.30
C ILE A 349 0.71 23.21 17.67
N LYS A 350 0.26 23.59 16.46
CA LYS A 350 0.71 24.83 15.80
C LYS A 350 0.29 26.09 16.54
N GLU A 351 -0.84 26.04 17.25
CA GLU A 351 -1.30 27.10 18.18
C GLU A 351 -0.58 27.06 19.53
N LYS A 352 0.34 26.13 19.75
CA LYS A 352 1.07 25.91 21.04
C LYS A 352 0.15 25.50 22.20
N LYS A 353 -1.03 24.90 21.90
CA LYS A 353 -2.02 24.41 22.88
C LYS A 353 -1.79 22.90 23.11
N TYR A 354 -0.63 22.54 23.63
CA TYR A 354 -0.14 21.16 23.71
C TYR A 354 -1.03 20.26 24.58
N GLU A 355 -1.52 20.76 25.71
CA GLU A 355 -2.41 20.01 26.60
C GLU A 355 -3.74 19.69 25.91
N GLN A 356 -4.30 20.63 25.15
CA GLN A 356 -5.54 20.40 24.40
C GLN A 356 -5.31 19.39 23.27
N ALA A 357 -4.17 19.47 22.57
CA ALA A 357 -3.81 18.50 21.53
C ALA A 357 -3.68 17.09 22.12
N PHE A 358 -3.05 16.96 23.30
CA PHE A 358 -2.91 15.68 24.00
C PHE A 358 -4.28 15.06 24.33
N GLU A 359 -5.22 15.86 24.89
CA GLU A 359 -6.57 15.37 25.20
C GLU A 359 -7.37 15.02 23.93
N VAL A 360 -7.19 15.74 22.83
CA VAL A 360 -7.80 15.40 21.53
C VAL A 360 -7.28 14.03 21.04
N TYR A 361 -5.98 13.79 21.07
CA TYR A 361 -5.41 12.51 20.71
C TYR A 361 -5.84 11.37 21.62
N LYS A 362 -5.83 11.61 22.94
CA LYS A 362 -6.25 10.63 23.94
C LYS A 362 -7.69 10.17 23.73
N LYS A 363 -8.59 11.13 23.44
CA LYS A 363 -9.96 10.82 23.07
C LYS A 363 -10.03 10.07 21.74
N GLY A 364 -9.22 10.48 20.76
CA GLY A 364 -9.13 9.82 19.47
C GLY A 364 -8.71 8.36 19.57
N ILE A 365 -7.75 8.02 20.43
CA ILE A 365 -7.32 6.62 20.67
C ILE A 365 -8.46 5.78 21.26
N ASN A 366 -9.35 6.31 22.08
CA ASN A 366 -10.50 5.56 22.58
C ASN A 366 -11.43 5.12 21.45
N ASP A 367 -11.63 5.99 20.44
CA ASP A 367 -12.47 5.68 19.27
C ASP A 367 -11.73 4.87 18.19
N TYR A 368 -10.42 5.10 18.06
CA TYR A 368 -9.53 4.49 17.04
C TYR A 368 -8.22 4.03 17.68
N PRO A 369 -8.19 2.94 18.45
CA PRO A 369 -7.06 2.57 19.31
C PRO A 369 -5.78 2.21 18.56
N LEU A 370 -5.89 1.82 17.30
CA LEU A 370 -4.74 1.44 16.46
C LEU A 370 -4.44 2.47 15.36
N TYR A 371 -4.90 3.72 15.51
CA TYR A 371 -4.59 4.76 14.53
C TYR A 371 -3.20 5.34 14.78
N ARG A 372 -2.22 4.96 13.94
CA ARG A 372 -0.78 5.27 14.15
C ARG A 372 -0.50 6.76 14.31
N ALA A 373 -1.19 7.62 13.56
CA ALA A 373 -0.98 9.07 13.66
C ALA A 373 -1.26 9.60 15.07
N PHE A 374 -2.29 9.07 15.78
CA PHE A 374 -2.55 9.49 17.17
C PHE A 374 -1.48 8.96 18.12
N ILE A 375 -1.03 7.72 17.92
CA ILE A 375 0.02 7.12 18.75
C ILE A 375 1.31 7.95 18.60
N PHE A 376 1.69 8.28 17.37
CA PHE A 376 2.86 9.12 17.11
C PHE A 376 2.70 10.54 17.63
N GLY A 377 1.49 11.12 17.51
CA GLY A 377 1.19 12.45 18.05
C GLY A 377 1.35 12.51 19.56
N ILE A 378 0.78 11.54 20.30
CA ILE A 378 0.92 11.43 21.76
C ILE A 378 2.39 11.22 22.15
N ALA A 379 3.07 10.27 21.50
CA ALA A 379 4.48 9.98 21.80
C ALA A 379 5.35 11.23 21.62
N ASN A 380 5.19 11.96 20.52
CA ASN A 380 5.92 13.20 20.29
C ASN A 380 5.62 14.27 21.36
N LEU A 381 4.36 14.45 21.76
CA LEU A 381 4.00 15.40 22.81
C LEU A 381 4.64 15.02 24.16
N ILE A 382 4.67 13.73 24.51
CA ILE A 382 5.30 13.23 25.74
C ILE A 382 6.82 13.46 25.70
N ILE A 383 7.46 13.23 24.55
CA ILE A 383 8.90 13.45 24.33
C ILE A 383 9.22 14.96 24.43
N GLU A 384 8.44 15.82 23.77
CA GLU A 384 8.63 17.28 23.86
C GLU A 384 8.39 17.83 25.28
N ALA A 385 7.52 17.18 26.05
CA ALA A 385 7.31 17.48 27.48
C ALA A 385 8.46 16.95 28.38
N LYS A 386 9.55 16.40 27.81
CA LYS A 386 10.71 15.85 28.55
C LYS A 386 10.33 14.76 29.55
N LYS A 387 9.45 13.83 29.12
CA LYS A 387 8.99 12.68 29.92
C LYS A 387 9.35 11.35 29.20
N PRO A 388 10.66 11.07 28.95
CA PRO A 388 11.07 9.97 28.07
C PRO A 388 10.62 8.59 28.57
N ASP A 389 10.62 8.33 29.90
CA ASP A 389 10.18 7.02 30.41
C ASP A 389 8.71 6.74 30.05
N LYS A 390 7.85 7.75 30.17
CA LYS A 390 6.43 7.62 29.78
C LYS A 390 6.25 7.41 28.28
N ALA A 391 7.09 8.05 27.44
CA ALA A 391 7.07 7.85 26.00
C ALA A 391 7.49 6.43 25.62
N ILE A 392 8.54 5.91 26.25
CA ILE A 392 9.03 4.54 26.03
C ILE A 392 7.98 3.51 26.43
N GLU A 393 7.40 3.64 27.64
CA GLU A 393 6.34 2.77 28.12
C GLU A 393 5.13 2.77 27.17
N PHE A 394 4.67 3.95 26.80
CA PHE A 394 3.56 4.14 25.89
C PHE A 394 3.82 3.50 24.52
N LEU A 395 4.96 3.77 23.89
CA LEU A 395 5.30 3.21 22.58
C LEU A 395 5.47 1.69 22.63
N LYS A 396 6.15 1.17 23.68
CA LYS A 396 6.33 -0.28 23.87
C LYS A 396 5.02 -1.04 24.01
N SER A 397 3.97 -0.41 24.56
CA SER A 397 2.65 -1.05 24.67
C SER A 397 1.99 -1.33 23.30
N TYR A 398 2.43 -0.65 22.23
CA TYR A 398 1.94 -0.84 20.87
C TYR A 398 2.84 -1.71 19.99
N LEU A 399 4.06 -2.07 20.41
CA LEU A 399 4.98 -2.86 19.60
C LEU A 399 4.44 -4.26 19.26
N SER A 400 3.53 -4.81 20.03
CA SER A 400 2.88 -6.09 19.70
C SER A 400 1.97 -6.01 18.46
N PHE A 401 1.49 -4.80 18.14
CA PHE A 401 0.65 -4.54 16.97
C PHE A 401 1.48 -4.02 15.77
N TYR A 402 2.62 -3.39 16.02
CA TYR A 402 3.46 -2.69 15.04
C TYR A 402 4.93 -3.04 15.19
N SER A 403 5.22 -4.34 15.29
CA SER A 403 6.58 -4.86 15.54
C SER A 403 7.58 -4.56 14.41
N ASP A 404 7.09 -4.28 13.22
CA ASP A 404 7.87 -4.02 12.00
C ASP A 404 7.80 -2.57 11.49
N ASP A 405 7.16 -1.67 12.26
CA ASP A 405 7.07 -0.26 11.91
C ASP A 405 8.29 0.52 12.42
N PRO A 406 9.16 1.03 11.53
CA PRO A 406 10.38 1.71 11.91
C PRO A 406 10.16 2.98 12.75
N VAL A 407 9.02 3.66 12.60
CA VAL A 407 8.75 4.93 13.30
C VAL A 407 8.62 4.73 14.81
N PHE A 408 8.10 3.57 15.27
CA PHE A 408 8.06 3.26 16.69
C PHE A 408 9.46 3.21 17.29
N TYR A 409 10.38 2.54 16.62
CA TYR A 409 11.77 2.41 17.08
C TYR A 409 12.52 3.76 17.05
N GLU A 410 12.25 4.61 16.05
CA GLU A 410 12.82 5.96 16.00
C GLU A 410 12.35 6.83 17.16
N LEU A 411 11.04 6.77 17.49
CA LEU A 411 10.51 7.53 18.61
C LEU A 411 11.01 6.99 19.96
N ILE A 412 11.17 5.68 20.09
CA ILE A 412 11.78 5.06 21.28
C ILE A 412 13.26 5.47 21.39
N ALA A 413 14.02 5.45 20.30
CA ALA A 413 15.39 5.92 20.26
C ALA A 413 15.50 7.40 20.67
N LYS A 414 14.63 8.27 20.12
CA LYS A 414 14.57 9.69 20.49
C LYS A 414 14.31 9.87 22.00
N ALA A 415 13.49 9.02 22.60
CA ALA A 415 13.23 9.05 24.04
C ALA A 415 14.43 8.56 24.85
N TYR A 416 15.16 7.51 24.41
CA TYR A 416 16.40 7.07 25.07
C TYR A 416 17.51 8.10 24.94
N SER A 417 17.62 8.79 23.79
CA SER A 417 18.54 9.91 23.62
C SER A 417 18.34 11.01 24.67
N GLN A 418 17.08 11.35 25.02
CA GLN A 418 16.78 12.30 26.08
C GLN A 418 17.16 11.82 27.49
N LYS A 419 17.32 10.52 27.68
CA LYS A 419 17.80 9.90 28.92
C LYS A 419 19.32 9.79 28.95
N GLU A 420 20.00 10.14 27.87
CA GLU A 420 21.43 9.91 27.69
C GLU A 420 21.81 8.41 27.74
N ASP A 421 20.82 7.53 27.49
CA ASP A 421 21.02 6.08 27.36
C ASP A 421 21.37 5.76 25.89
N PHE A 422 22.59 6.10 25.51
CA PHE A 422 23.06 5.99 24.12
C PHE A 422 23.11 4.53 23.63
N GLN A 423 23.27 3.55 24.52
CA GLN A 423 23.27 2.14 24.14
C GLN A 423 21.89 1.72 23.63
N LEU A 424 20.82 2.04 24.36
CA LEU A 424 19.44 1.76 23.96
C LEU A 424 18.96 2.65 22.81
N GLU A 425 19.48 3.88 22.71
CA GLU A 425 19.24 4.73 21.53
C GLU A 425 19.75 4.04 20.27
N HIS A 426 21.01 3.62 20.22
CA HIS A 426 21.61 2.98 19.06
C HIS A 426 20.98 1.63 18.75
N GLU A 427 20.60 0.84 19.75
CA GLU A 427 19.86 -0.42 19.55
C GLU A 427 18.55 -0.18 18.81
N ASN A 428 17.73 0.79 19.27
CA ASN A 428 16.45 1.08 18.64
C ASN A 428 16.63 1.74 17.26
N LEU A 429 17.67 2.58 17.06
CA LEU A 429 17.99 3.07 15.72
C LEU A 429 18.37 1.94 14.77
N ALA A 430 19.11 0.93 15.25
CA ALA A 430 19.43 -0.24 14.45
C ALA A 430 18.18 -1.00 14.00
N ASP A 431 17.22 -1.22 14.91
CA ASP A 431 15.94 -1.84 14.55
C ASP A 431 15.11 -0.96 13.59
N ALA A 432 15.10 0.35 13.76
CA ALA A 432 14.46 1.27 12.84
C ALA A 432 15.05 1.17 11.42
N TYR A 433 16.36 1.14 11.28
CA TYR A 433 17.02 0.93 9.98
C TYR A 433 16.76 -0.46 9.41
N TYR A 434 16.74 -1.49 10.25
CA TYR A 434 16.42 -2.86 9.84
C TYR A 434 15.03 -2.95 9.19
N PHE A 435 14.02 -2.38 9.84
CA PHE A 435 12.65 -2.36 9.30
C PHE A 435 12.44 -1.40 8.12
N ARG A 436 13.44 -0.54 7.85
CA ARG A 436 13.56 0.22 6.59
C ARG A 436 14.37 -0.51 5.53
N TYR A 437 14.72 -1.77 5.76
CA TYR A 437 15.54 -2.58 4.85
C TYR A 437 16.94 -1.99 4.60
N ASP A 438 17.46 -1.21 5.52
CA ASP A 438 18.79 -0.61 5.48
C ASP A 438 19.73 -1.35 6.46
N LEU A 439 20.17 -2.57 6.04
CA LEU A 439 21.05 -3.41 6.86
C LEU A 439 22.39 -2.72 7.16
N ARG A 440 22.91 -1.94 6.23
CA ARG A 440 24.19 -1.26 6.42
C ARG A 440 24.14 -0.31 7.62
N ASN A 441 23.14 0.56 7.67
CA ASN A 441 22.96 1.48 8.78
C ASN A 441 22.49 0.77 10.05
N ALA A 442 21.70 -0.28 9.93
CA ALA A 442 21.32 -1.12 11.07
C ALA A 442 22.55 -1.74 11.76
N ILE A 443 23.46 -2.33 10.98
CA ILE A 443 24.73 -2.88 11.48
C ILE A 443 25.58 -1.78 12.11
N ALA A 444 25.71 -0.63 11.46
CA ALA A 444 26.50 0.49 11.98
C ALA A 444 25.99 0.98 13.34
N GLN A 445 24.68 1.12 13.50
CA GLN A 445 24.06 1.51 14.77
C GLN A 445 24.22 0.42 15.84
N MET A 446 24.05 -0.85 15.49
CA MET A 446 24.24 -1.94 16.42
C MET A 446 25.70 -2.10 16.85
N ASP A 447 26.67 -1.86 15.95
CA ASP A 447 28.11 -1.82 16.30
C ASP A 447 28.42 -0.68 17.29
N LEU A 448 27.75 0.48 17.19
CA LEU A 448 27.87 1.55 18.17
C LEU A 448 27.30 1.13 19.53
N ALA A 449 26.13 0.49 19.55
CA ALA A 449 25.51 -0.01 20.78
C ALA A 449 26.43 -1.03 21.50
N VAL A 450 27.09 -1.94 20.77
CA VAL A 450 28.01 -2.93 21.33
C VAL A 450 29.26 -2.28 21.96
N LYS A 451 29.75 -1.17 21.38
CA LYS A 451 30.94 -0.47 21.90
C LYS A 451 30.69 0.29 23.19
N ILE A 452 29.44 0.54 23.52
CA ILE A 452 29.05 1.20 24.78
C ILE A 452 28.97 0.10 25.85
N ASN A 453 29.96 0.03 26.73
CA ASN A 453 29.96 -0.93 27.82
C ASN A 453 28.79 -0.67 28.78
N SER A 454 28.03 -1.71 29.05
CA SER A 454 26.96 -1.71 30.05
C SER A 454 27.30 -2.72 31.14
N ASP A 455 27.05 -2.35 32.39
CA ASP A 455 27.17 -3.27 33.55
C ASP A 455 26.11 -4.43 33.47
N ASN A 456 25.13 -4.31 32.58
CA ASN A 456 24.12 -5.33 32.36
C ASN A 456 24.59 -6.35 31.32
N PHE A 457 25.25 -7.41 31.79
CA PHE A 457 25.76 -8.51 30.96
C PHE A 457 24.69 -9.14 30.07
N TYR A 458 23.47 -9.30 30.56
CA TYR A 458 22.37 -9.89 29.77
C TYR A 458 22.00 -9.02 28.57
N HIS A 459 21.94 -7.72 28.78
CA HIS A 459 21.67 -6.75 27.74
C HIS A 459 22.79 -6.70 26.70
N GLN A 460 24.03 -6.66 27.17
CA GLN A 460 25.21 -6.68 26.28
C GLN A 460 25.23 -7.93 25.39
N SER A 461 25.00 -9.10 25.96
CA SER A 461 24.96 -10.37 25.22
C SER A 461 23.84 -10.39 24.16
N ARG A 462 22.67 -9.81 24.45
CA ARG A 462 21.55 -9.71 23.52
C ARG A 462 21.90 -8.82 22.33
N ILE A 463 22.51 -7.67 22.54
CA ILE A 463 22.93 -6.73 21.48
C ILE A 463 24.00 -7.37 20.60
N GLU A 464 25.01 -8.04 21.18
CA GLU A 464 26.04 -8.74 20.43
C GLU A 464 25.47 -9.86 19.57
N HIS A 465 24.50 -10.62 20.11
CA HIS A 465 23.78 -11.64 19.35
C HIS A 465 23.01 -11.04 18.18
N ARG A 466 22.31 -9.93 18.38
CA ARG A 466 21.58 -9.22 17.35
C ARG A 466 22.49 -8.72 16.25
N LEU A 467 23.65 -8.15 16.60
CA LEU A 467 24.66 -7.74 15.64
C LEU A 467 25.13 -8.91 14.75
N LYS A 468 25.38 -10.09 15.35
CA LYS A 468 25.76 -11.28 14.58
C LYS A 468 24.66 -11.72 13.61
N GLN A 469 23.38 -11.60 14.02
CA GLN A 469 22.24 -11.91 13.15
C GLN A 469 22.19 -10.93 11.96
N LEU A 470 22.31 -9.63 12.20
CA LEU A 470 22.29 -8.61 11.15
C LEU A 470 23.42 -8.81 10.14
N LYS A 471 24.65 -9.11 10.60
CA LYS A 471 25.81 -9.38 9.73
C LYS A 471 25.60 -10.66 8.88
N ARG A 472 25.05 -11.72 9.46
CA ARG A 472 24.70 -12.93 8.69
C ARG A 472 23.63 -12.65 7.63
N GLU A 473 22.64 -11.84 7.96
CA GLU A 473 21.58 -11.48 7.02
C GLU A 473 22.14 -10.61 5.88
N ASP A 474 23.03 -9.68 6.18
CA ASP A 474 23.73 -8.87 5.17
C ASP A 474 24.59 -9.73 4.24
N ASP A 475 25.32 -10.71 4.76
CA ASP A 475 26.07 -11.69 3.97
C ASP A 475 25.14 -12.48 3.03
N LEU A 476 23.98 -12.93 3.52
CA LEU A 476 22.99 -13.65 2.70
C LEU A 476 22.38 -12.77 1.60
N MET A 477 22.15 -11.48 1.89
CA MET A 477 21.60 -10.54 0.90
C MET A 477 22.64 -10.13 -0.14
N ASN A 478 23.93 -10.06 0.20
CA ASN A 478 25.01 -9.59 -0.66
C ASN A 478 25.78 -10.72 -1.35
N ASN A 479 25.75 -11.95 -0.83
CA ASN A 479 26.41 -13.08 -1.51
C ASN A 479 25.70 -13.41 -2.82
N ARG A 480 26.50 -13.40 -3.90
CA ARG A 480 26.12 -13.62 -5.30
C ARG A 480 25.85 -15.08 -5.64
#